data_a0db06b8a316bb8ebd334bb5ebe14be0
#
_entry.id   a0db06b8a316bb8ebd334bb5ebe14be0
#
_cell.length_a   1.000
_cell.length_b   1.000
_cell.length_c   1.000
_cell.angle_alpha   90.00
_cell.angle_beta   90.00
_cell.angle_gamma   90.00
#
_symmetry.space_group_name_H-M   'P 1'
#
loop_
_entity.id
_entity.type
_entity.pdbx_description
1 polymer ?
#
loop_
_entity_poly.entity_id
_entity_poly.type
_entity_poly.pdbx_seq_one_letter_code
_entity_poly.pdbx_strand_id
1 'polypeptide(L)'
;MQILKELEVLIPPLTSEEFKQLERNILEEGIRDPLVTWKGILVDGHNRYRIAQEYDIDFETVEKEFTDMNAVKEWMINNQFGRRNLNNYQRSVLALQLEDVFKAKAKENQGNRNDIKQISAESKPVETRQEIAKVANVSHDTISKVKKIEATASPEIKAKVSTGQISINEAFKEIKKEENEVKINIEKEIRKQVIEDSKDKIISNVFNGNSLEMIDNIDFKIKCVITDPPYGMNYISNRRTASLKDKGIENDKDIDTAMDLIKNVFTKLYGKMDVNSGLFCFIGWKQENYIIEILEDIGFNIKNSIVWNKNNHGTGDLIYSFAPKHERIIYATKGKVELNYRYPDVLDGNDFRTNHPTQKPIDLLKTLINSITMEDETIVDPFAGHGSTGIAAKESNRKYWLCEFDYENYCNIKKNLND
;
A
#
# COMPACT_ATOMS: atom_id res chain seq x y z
N MET A 1 -14.15 39.70 36.37
CA MET A 1 -14.49 38.36 35.89
C MET A 1 -13.24 37.74 35.31
N GLN A 2 -12.98 36.45 35.60
CA GLN A 2 -11.78 35.75 35.13
C GLN A 2 -12.09 35.01 33.82
N ILE A 3 -11.20 35.12 32.82
CA ILE A 3 -11.25 34.31 31.58
C ILE A 3 -10.16 33.28 31.66
N LEU A 4 -10.51 31.99 31.52
CA LEU A 4 -9.55 30.89 31.42
C LEU A 4 -9.30 30.54 29.98
N LYS A 5 -8.04 30.56 29.52
CA LYS A 5 -7.64 30.27 28.17
C LYS A 5 -8.09 28.86 27.69
N GLU A 6 -8.09 27.88 28.62
CA GLU A 6 -8.56 26.52 28.34
C GLU A 6 -10.08 26.41 28.03
N LEU A 7 -10.89 27.39 28.51
CA LEU A 7 -12.31 27.48 28.19
C LEU A 7 -12.57 28.32 26.94
N GLU A 8 -11.77 29.38 26.73
CA GLU A 8 -11.89 30.22 25.55
C GLU A 8 -11.65 29.45 24.23
N VAL A 9 -10.72 28.48 24.24
CA VAL A 9 -10.42 27.61 23.07
C VAL A 9 -11.62 26.73 22.68
N LEU A 10 -12.56 26.45 23.60
CA LEU A 10 -13.76 25.67 23.32
C LEU A 10 -14.84 26.46 22.55
N ILE A 11 -14.61 27.73 22.29
CA ILE A 11 -15.55 28.60 21.59
C ILE A 11 -15.07 28.76 20.15
N PRO A 12 -15.80 28.26 19.15
CA PRO A 12 -15.44 28.47 17.77
C PRO A 12 -15.38 29.99 17.46
N PRO A 13 -14.32 30.48 16.77
CA PRO A 13 -14.24 31.88 16.41
C PRO A 13 -15.42 32.29 15.53
N LEU A 14 -15.90 33.50 15.74
CA LEU A 14 -16.86 34.11 14.81
C LEU A 14 -16.14 34.52 13.52
N THR A 15 -16.82 34.45 12.38
CA THR A 15 -16.35 35.12 11.17
C THR A 15 -16.33 36.63 11.39
N SER A 16 -15.54 37.37 10.61
CA SER A 16 -15.48 38.84 10.70
C SER A 16 -16.85 39.50 10.51
N GLU A 17 -17.71 38.91 9.68
CA GLU A 17 -19.07 39.40 9.43
C GLU A 17 -19.99 39.14 10.63
N GLU A 18 -19.94 37.94 11.19
CA GLU A 18 -20.70 37.58 12.41
C GLU A 18 -20.31 38.44 13.61
N PHE A 19 -19.00 38.67 13.76
CA PHE A 19 -18.52 39.53 14.86
C PHE A 19 -19.02 40.97 14.70
N LYS A 20 -18.87 41.57 13.51
CA LYS A 20 -19.40 42.92 13.21
C LYS A 20 -20.91 43.03 13.39
N GLN A 21 -21.64 41.96 13.06
CA GLN A 21 -23.09 41.96 13.27
C GLN A 21 -23.44 41.91 14.75
N LEU A 22 -22.73 41.05 15.52
CA LEU A 22 -22.89 40.97 16.96
C LEU A 22 -22.56 42.31 17.64
N GLU A 23 -21.49 42.96 17.23
CA GLU A 23 -21.05 44.25 17.73
C GLU A 23 -22.12 45.34 17.45
N ARG A 24 -22.61 45.46 16.23
CA ARG A 24 -23.71 46.37 15.89
C ARG A 24 -24.93 46.16 16.76
N ASN A 25 -25.39 44.93 16.89
CA ASN A 25 -26.57 44.60 17.70
C ASN A 25 -26.37 44.97 19.18
N ILE A 26 -25.17 44.77 19.73
CA ILE A 26 -24.86 45.11 21.12
C ILE A 26 -24.79 46.63 21.31
N LEU A 27 -24.24 47.36 20.36
CA LEU A 27 -24.18 48.82 20.40
C LEU A 27 -25.56 49.48 20.27
N GLU A 28 -26.47 48.86 19.51
CA GLU A 28 -27.84 49.39 19.28
C GLU A 28 -28.79 49.01 20.42
N GLU A 29 -28.72 47.82 20.97
CA GLU A 29 -29.74 47.26 21.85
C GLU A 29 -29.22 46.81 23.21
N GLY A 30 -27.92 46.92 23.45
CA GLY A 30 -27.27 46.41 24.64
C GLY A 30 -27.10 44.86 24.62
N ILE A 31 -26.62 44.33 25.73
CA ILE A 31 -26.47 42.88 25.93
C ILE A 31 -27.78 42.32 26.49
N ARG A 32 -28.57 41.66 25.62
CA ARG A 32 -29.85 41.08 25.95
C ARG A 32 -29.80 39.86 26.87
N ASP A 33 -28.88 38.95 26.58
CA ASP A 33 -28.70 37.69 27.32
C ASP A 33 -27.60 37.85 28.33
N PRO A 34 -27.79 37.52 29.61
CA PRO A 34 -26.75 37.61 30.63
C PRO A 34 -25.56 36.70 30.32
N LEU A 35 -24.36 37.09 30.80
CA LEU A 35 -23.16 36.27 30.70
C LEU A 35 -23.25 35.17 31.75
N VAL A 36 -22.82 33.92 31.38
CA VAL A 36 -22.83 32.81 32.33
C VAL A 36 -21.47 32.68 32.99
N THR A 37 -21.50 32.60 34.35
CA THR A 37 -20.31 32.44 35.15
C THR A 37 -20.36 31.19 36.02
N TRP A 38 -19.20 30.73 36.47
CA TRP A 38 -19.02 29.67 37.46
C TRP A 38 -17.85 30.04 38.36
N LYS A 39 -18.08 30.23 39.65
CA LYS A 39 -17.06 30.66 40.64
C LYS A 39 -16.25 31.86 40.16
N GLY A 40 -16.94 32.87 39.57
CA GLY A 40 -16.31 34.07 39.06
C GLY A 40 -15.55 33.92 37.71
N ILE A 41 -15.58 32.72 37.12
CA ILE A 41 -14.99 32.41 35.81
C ILE A 41 -16.07 32.55 34.74
N LEU A 42 -15.76 33.21 33.60
CA LEU A 42 -16.64 33.33 32.46
C LEU A 42 -16.75 31.98 31.72
N VAL A 43 -17.99 31.45 31.58
CA VAL A 43 -18.29 30.18 30.94
C VAL A 43 -19.03 30.36 29.61
N ASP A 44 -19.90 31.36 29.49
CA ASP A 44 -20.56 31.71 28.22
C ASP A 44 -20.63 33.23 28.04
N GLY A 45 -20.58 33.68 26.78
CA GLY A 45 -20.67 35.08 26.40
C GLY A 45 -19.33 35.78 26.21
N HIS A 46 -18.23 35.09 25.96
CA HIS A 46 -16.88 35.66 25.78
C HIS A 46 -16.84 36.77 24.73
N ASN A 47 -17.49 36.63 23.59
CA ASN A 47 -17.54 37.69 22.57
C ASN A 47 -18.36 38.89 23.04
N ARG A 48 -19.48 38.68 23.77
CA ARG A 48 -20.30 39.74 24.36
C ARG A 48 -19.51 40.50 25.44
N TYR A 49 -18.79 39.74 26.27
CA TYR A 49 -17.94 40.34 27.30
C TYR A 49 -16.82 41.18 26.70
N ARG A 50 -16.17 40.71 25.63
CA ARG A 50 -15.13 41.45 24.93
C ARG A 50 -15.65 42.77 24.38
N ILE A 51 -16.81 42.77 23.73
CA ILE A 51 -17.45 43.99 23.20
C ILE A 51 -17.86 44.89 24.35
N ALA A 52 -18.43 44.36 25.44
CA ALA A 52 -18.79 45.16 26.62
C ALA A 52 -17.59 45.88 27.25
N GLN A 53 -16.44 45.21 27.30
CA GLN A 53 -15.20 45.82 27.82
C GLN A 53 -14.63 46.90 26.88
N GLU A 54 -14.77 46.71 25.55
CA GLU A 54 -14.26 47.66 24.56
C GLU A 54 -15.07 48.96 24.51
N TYR A 55 -16.40 48.84 24.67
CA TYR A 55 -17.31 49.97 24.54
C TYR A 55 -17.94 50.44 25.87
N ASP A 56 -17.48 49.93 27.03
CA ASP A 56 -17.98 50.25 28.37
C ASP A 56 -19.51 50.05 28.49
N ILE A 57 -20.00 48.93 28.06
CA ILE A 57 -21.45 48.56 28.07
C ILE A 57 -21.75 47.72 29.30
N ASP A 58 -22.83 48.07 30.00
CA ASP A 58 -23.34 47.30 31.14
C ASP A 58 -23.83 45.91 30.73
N PHE A 59 -23.60 44.94 31.58
CA PHE A 59 -24.05 43.55 31.36
C PHE A 59 -24.45 42.87 32.67
N GLU A 60 -25.41 41.95 32.54
CA GLU A 60 -25.85 41.09 33.64
C GLU A 60 -25.05 39.75 33.59
N THR A 61 -24.94 39.12 34.77
CA THR A 61 -24.30 37.81 34.91
C THR A 61 -25.25 36.84 35.65
N VAL A 62 -25.20 35.56 35.20
CA VAL A 62 -25.92 34.47 35.88
C VAL A 62 -24.91 33.42 36.29
N GLU A 63 -24.81 33.16 37.58
CA GLU A 63 -24.00 32.11 38.16
C GLU A 63 -24.66 30.75 37.92
N LYS A 64 -23.88 29.78 37.36
CA LYS A 64 -24.35 28.42 37.13
C LYS A 64 -23.47 27.45 37.91
N GLU A 65 -24.10 26.55 38.65
CA GLU A 65 -23.41 25.50 39.40
C GLU A 65 -22.96 24.35 38.54
N PHE A 66 -21.69 23.94 38.68
CA PHE A 66 -21.10 22.75 38.08
C PHE A 66 -20.31 21.97 39.12
N THR A 67 -20.27 20.64 38.97
CA THR A 67 -19.53 19.77 39.91
C THR A 67 -18.01 19.99 39.82
N ASP A 68 -17.49 20.16 38.63
CA ASP A 68 -16.07 20.32 38.34
C ASP A 68 -15.82 20.99 36.96
N MET A 69 -14.57 21.21 36.61
CA MET A 69 -14.14 21.84 35.37
C MET A 69 -14.53 20.99 34.15
N ASN A 70 -14.59 19.66 34.25
CA ASN A 70 -14.98 18.78 33.16
C ASN A 70 -16.47 18.94 32.82
N ALA A 71 -17.30 19.10 33.84
CA ALA A 71 -18.74 19.41 33.67
C ALA A 71 -18.93 20.79 33.00
N VAL A 72 -18.09 21.77 33.31
CA VAL A 72 -18.08 23.08 32.62
C VAL A 72 -17.77 22.90 31.13
N LYS A 73 -16.69 22.20 30.80
CA LYS A 73 -16.27 21.96 29.41
C LYS A 73 -17.35 21.23 28.60
N GLU A 74 -17.91 20.18 29.15
CA GLU A 74 -18.98 19.41 28.54
C GLU A 74 -20.22 20.28 28.28
N TRP A 75 -20.62 21.08 29.25
CA TRP A 75 -21.74 22.01 29.10
C TRP A 75 -21.46 23.07 28.03
N MET A 76 -20.27 23.68 28.02
CA MET A 76 -19.90 24.68 27.02
C MET A 76 -19.98 24.13 25.59
N ILE A 77 -19.46 22.94 25.34
CA ILE A 77 -19.48 22.33 24.01
C ILE A 77 -20.90 21.99 23.58
N ASN A 78 -21.72 21.41 24.48
CA ASN A 78 -23.14 21.12 24.21
C ASN A 78 -23.93 22.41 23.93
N ASN A 79 -23.63 23.49 24.62
CA ASN A 79 -24.27 24.79 24.41
C ASN A 79 -23.92 25.38 23.01
N GLN A 80 -22.68 25.19 22.54
CA GLN A 80 -22.31 25.60 21.18
C GLN A 80 -23.08 24.83 20.10
N PHE A 81 -23.33 23.53 20.30
CA PHE A 81 -24.12 22.72 19.36
C PHE A 81 -25.57 23.18 19.26
N GLY A 82 -26.16 23.71 20.32
CA GLY A 82 -27.53 24.23 20.33
C GLY A 82 -27.68 25.62 19.71
N ARG A 83 -26.61 26.42 19.70
CA ARG A 83 -26.64 27.84 19.29
C ARG A 83 -26.07 28.13 17.90
N ARG A 84 -25.33 27.20 17.28
CA ARG A 84 -24.64 27.43 16.01
C ARG A 84 -24.94 26.34 14.98
N ASN A 85 -25.00 26.75 13.74
CA ASN A 85 -25.20 25.84 12.60
C ASN A 85 -23.84 25.23 12.18
N LEU A 86 -23.27 24.39 13.06
CA LEU A 86 -21.96 23.76 12.85
C LEU A 86 -22.11 22.55 11.94
N ASN A 87 -21.20 22.41 10.94
CA ASN A 87 -21.15 21.24 10.10
C ASN A 87 -20.52 20.03 10.89
N ASN A 88 -20.60 18.83 10.31
CA ASN A 88 -20.13 17.60 10.98
C ASN A 88 -18.64 17.64 11.34
N TYR A 89 -17.79 18.31 10.53
CA TYR A 89 -16.38 18.47 10.83
C TYR A 89 -16.17 19.36 12.05
N GLN A 90 -16.77 20.55 12.06
CA GLN A 90 -16.67 21.51 13.17
C GLN A 90 -17.21 20.91 14.48
N ARG A 91 -18.33 20.17 14.41
CA ARG A 91 -18.88 19.43 15.56
C ARG A 91 -17.90 18.39 16.08
N SER A 92 -17.28 17.62 15.16
CA SER A 92 -16.30 16.59 15.52
C SER A 92 -15.04 17.19 16.14
N VAL A 93 -14.51 18.30 15.61
CA VAL A 93 -13.34 19.00 16.15
C VAL A 93 -13.61 19.50 17.57
N LEU A 94 -14.79 20.09 17.80
CA LEU A 94 -15.19 20.52 19.15
C LEU A 94 -15.33 19.34 20.10
N ALA A 95 -15.99 18.27 19.69
CA ALA A 95 -16.17 17.10 20.53
C ALA A 95 -14.85 16.40 20.88
N LEU A 96 -13.85 16.46 19.97
CA LEU A 96 -12.50 15.96 20.24
C LEU A 96 -11.79 16.70 21.39
N GLN A 97 -12.16 17.93 21.69
CA GLN A 97 -11.64 18.65 22.86
C GLN A 97 -12.03 18.00 24.19
N LEU A 98 -13.07 17.17 24.20
CA LEU A 98 -13.48 16.37 25.37
C LEU A 98 -12.75 15.02 25.47
N GLU A 99 -11.82 14.71 24.59
CA GLU A 99 -11.15 13.39 24.57
C GLU A 99 -10.51 13.06 25.91
N ASP A 100 -9.83 14.01 26.53
CA ASP A 100 -9.15 13.79 27.81
C ASP A 100 -10.15 13.66 28.98
N VAL A 101 -11.28 14.38 28.90
CA VAL A 101 -12.38 14.24 29.87
C VAL A 101 -12.96 12.82 29.84
N PHE A 102 -13.23 12.30 28.65
CA PHE A 102 -13.77 10.94 28.49
C PHE A 102 -12.75 9.86 28.83
N LYS A 103 -11.45 10.09 28.55
CA LYS A 103 -10.37 9.18 28.99
C LYS A 103 -10.26 9.12 30.51
N ALA A 104 -10.39 10.26 31.20
CA ALA A 104 -10.39 10.30 32.67
C ALA A 104 -11.58 9.52 33.24
N LYS A 105 -12.79 9.79 32.75
CA LYS A 105 -14.00 9.06 33.16
C LYS A 105 -13.89 7.54 32.90
N ALA A 106 -13.28 7.13 31.76
CA ALA A 106 -13.06 5.72 31.44
C ALA A 106 -12.07 5.05 32.42
N LYS A 107 -11.01 5.75 32.86
CA LYS A 107 -10.06 5.25 33.85
C LYS A 107 -10.68 5.08 35.24
N GLU A 108 -11.48 6.03 35.69
CA GLU A 108 -12.21 5.95 36.98
C GLU A 108 -13.13 4.72 37.00
N ASN A 109 -13.83 4.47 35.90
CA ASN A 109 -14.73 3.30 35.75
C ASN A 109 -13.94 1.96 35.71
N GLN A 110 -12.68 1.93 35.27
CA GLN A 110 -11.81 0.75 35.33
C GLN A 110 -11.28 0.49 36.75
N GLY A 111 -10.95 1.54 37.51
CA GLY A 111 -10.44 1.41 38.88
C GLY A 111 -11.46 0.80 39.85
N ASN A 112 -12.75 1.05 39.67
CA ASN A 112 -13.82 0.51 40.51
C ASN A 112 -14.20 -0.96 40.23
N ARG A 113 -13.60 -1.61 39.23
CA ARG A 113 -13.88 -3.01 38.84
C ARG A 113 -13.10 -4.08 39.60
N ASN A 114 -12.11 -3.74 40.37
CA ASN A 114 -11.28 -4.74 41.08
C ASN A 114 -11.92 -5.31 42.35
N ASP A 115 -13.02 -4.75 42.86
CA ASP A 115 -13.60 -5.17 44.15
C ASP A 115 -14.92 -5.93 44.04
N ILE A 116 -15.47 -6.16 42.84
CA ILE A 116 -16.75 -6.90 42.70
C ILE A 116 -16.64 -8.00 41.65
N LYS A 117 -16.18 -9.17 42.09
CA LYS A 117 -16.56 -10.44 41.45
C LYS A 117 -17.95 -10.81 41.91
N GLN A 118 -18.89 -10.72 41.01
CA GLN A 118 -20.25 -11.24 40.89
C GLN A 118 -21.31 -10.17 40.72
N ILE A 119 -22.10 -10.48 39.65
CA ILE A 119 -23.45 -9.96 39.33
C ILE A 119 -23.48 -8.84 38.29
N SER A 120 -24.10 -9.24 37.18
CA SER A 120 -24.68 -8.54 36.03
C SER A 120 -23.77 -8.16 34.88
N ALA A 121 -23.96 -8.94 33.83
CA ALA A 121 -23.63 -8.62 32.46
C ALA A 121 -24.39 -7.39 31.97
N GLU A 122 -23.85 -6.18 32.09
CA GLU A 122 -24.28 -5.00 31.33
C GLU A 122 -23.49 -3.73 31.65
N SER A 123 -22.18 -3.79 31.59
CA SER A 123 -21.39 -2.56 31.43
C SER A 123 -20.25 -2.83 30.44
N LYS A 124 -20.56 -2.59 29.16
CA LYS A 124 -19.51 -2.55 28.10
C LYS A 124 -18.47 -1.48 28.45
N PRO A 125 -17.18 -1.71 28.19
CA PRO A 125 -16.16 -0.66 28.35
C PRO A 125 -16.62 0.56 27.54
N VAL A 126 -16.68 1.72 28.16
CA VAL A 126 -16.98 2.97 27.46
C VAL A 126 -15.82 3.25 26.52
N GLU A 127 -16.01 3.02 25.24
CA GLU A 127 -15.03 3.41 24.22
C GLU A 127 -15.10 4.93 24.09
N THR A 128 -14.07 5.63 24.54
CA THR A 128 -13.95 7.09 24.48
C THR A 128 -14.37 7.67 23.13
N ARG A 129 -14.07 6.95 22.05
CA ARG A 129 -14.44 7.34 20.67
C ARG A 129 -15.95 7.32 20.44
N GLN A 130 -16.69 6.38 21.05
CA GLN A 130 -18.13 6.30 20.91
C GLN A 130 -18.80 7.45 21.66
N GLU A 131 -18.32 7.84 22.83
CA GLU A 131 -18.84 8.98 23.58
C GLU A 131 -18.62 10.29 22.83
N ILE A 132 -17.42 10.51 22.29
CA ILE A 132 -17.12 11.67 21.43
C ILE A 132 -18.05 11.71 20.21
N ALA A 133 -18.29 10.56 19.58
CA ALA A 133 -19.16 10.45 18.40
C ALA A 133 -20.63 10.79 18.74
N LYS A 134 -21.12 10.36 19.91
CA LYS A 134 -22.46 10.71 20.42
C LYS A 134 -22.60 12.21 20.63
N VAL A 135 -21.64 12.83 21.30
CA VAL A 135 -21.63 14.29 21.56
C VAL A 135 -21.63 15.06 20.22
N ALA A 136 -20.81 14.68 19.28
CA ALA A 136 -20.76 15.31 17.95
C ALA A 136 -21.98 14.98 17.07
N ASN A 137 -22.77 13.99 17.42
CA ASN A 137 -23.86 13.42 16.60
C ASN A 137 -23.39 12.97 15.21
N VAL A 138 -22.28 12.19 15.20
CA VAL A 138 -21.68 11.60 14.00
C VAL A 138 -21.30 10.14 14.28
N SER A 139 -20.87 9.41 13.25
CA SER A 139 -20.34 8.05 13.44
C SER A 139 -18.94 8.09 14.08
N HIS A 140 -18.58 7.01 14.81
CA HIS A 140 -17.24 6.84 15.37
C HIS A 140 -16.13 6.84 14.27
N ASP A 141 -16.49 6.39 13.06
CA ASP A 141 -15.58 6.41 11.89
C ASP A 141 -15.31 7.85 11.45
N THR A 142 -16.32 8.71 11.46
CA THR A 142 -16.17 10.16 11.21
C THR A 142 -15.20 10.79 12.20
N ILE A 143 -15.31 10.49 13.50
CA ILE A 143 -14.37 10.99 14.51
C ILE A 143 -12.94 10.54 14.22
N SER A 144 -12.75 9.27 13.81
CA SER A 144 -11.41 8.76 13.46
C SER A 144 -10.81 9.49 12.27
N LYS A 145 -11.62 9.78 11.24
CA LYS A 145 -11.18 10.54 10.05
C LYS A 145 -10.85 11.99 10.42
N VAL A 146 -11.72 12.65 11.18
CA VAL A 146 -11.48 14.04 11.62
C VAL A 146 -10.23 14.13 12.48
N LYS A 147 -10.03 13.21 13.43
CA LYS A 147 -8.82 13.16 14.25
C LYS A 147 -7.55 13.04 13.40
N LYS A 148 -7.58 12.22 12.34
CA LYS A 148 -6.47 12.10 11.40
C LYS A 148 -6.27 13.39 10.59
N ILE A 149 -7.34 14.00 10.10
CA ILE A 149 -7.29 15.29 9.38
C ILE A 149 -6.65 16.35 10.28
N GLU A 150 -7.07 16.47 11.55
CA GLU A 150 -6.49 17.42 12.49
C GLU A 150 -5.01 17.18 12.77
N ALA A 151 -4.57 15.93 12.79
CA ALA A 151 -3.18 15.58 13.05
C ALA A 151 -2.25 15.77 11.85
N THR A 152 -2.73 15.57 10.61
CA THR A 152 -1.85 15.42 9.43
C THR A 152 -2.15 16.36 8.28
N ALA A 153 -3.37 16.92 8.18
CA ALA A 153 -3.74 17.79 7.07
C ALA A 153 -3.07 19.17 7.12
N SER A 154 -2.80 19.72 5.95
CA SER A 154 -2.36 21.11 5.81
C SER A 154 -3.44 22.09 6.31
N PRO A 155 -3.05 23.31 6.75
CA PRO A 155 -4.01 24.35 7.15
C PRO A 155 -5.04 24.65 6.07
N GLU A 156 -4.66 24.54 4.80
CA GLU A 156 -5.53 24.78 3.65
C GLU A 156 -6.64 23.71 3.54
N ILE A 157 -6.29 22.43 3.66
CA ILE A 157 -7.28 21.33 3.66
C ILE A 157 -8.23 21.47 4.85
N LYS A 158 -7.73 21.77 6.05
CA LYS A 158 -8.56 22.01 7.23
C LYS A 158 -9.56 23.15 7.01
N ALA A 159 -9.11 24.25 6.42
CA ALA A 159 -10.00 25.38 6.09
C ALA A 159 -11.09 24.98 5.09
N LYS A 160 -10.76 24.25 4.03
CA LYS A 160 -11.73 23.77 3.03
C LYS A 160 -12.78 22.82 3.64
N VAL A 161 -12.38 21.92 4.54
CA VAL A 161 -13.33 21.04 5.23
C VAL A 161 -14.18 21.81 6.24
N SER A 162 -13.59 22.76 6.96
CA SER A 162 -14.30 23.59 7.93
C SER A 162 -15.37 24.46 7.29
N THR A 163 -15.13 24.98 6.08
CA THR A 163 -16.09 25.76 5.32
C THR A 163 -17.10 24.90 4.54
N GLY A 164 -16.90 23.57 4.50
CA GLY A 164 -17.74 22.65 3.74
C GLY A 164 -17.49 22.62 2.24
N GLN A 165 -16.39 23.22 1.77
CA GLN A 165 -15.98 23.18 0.36
C GLN A 165 -15.61 21.77 -0.11
N ILE A 166 -15.02 20.98 0.79
CA ILE A 166 -14.75 19.54 0.59
C ILE A 166 -15.33 18.75 1.76
N SER A 167 -15.70 17.50 1.50
CA SER A 167 -16.21 16.60 2.53
C SER A 167 -15.07 16.01 3.39
N ILE A 168 -15.40 15.53 4.60
CA ILE A 168 -14.47 14.78 5.48
C ILE A 168 -13.85 13.59 4.74
N ASN A 169 -14.63 12.89 3.91
CA ASN A 169 -14.17 11.72 3.17
C ASN A 169 -13.18 12.10 2.05
N GLU A 170 -13.42 13.21 1.36
CA GLU A 170 -12.50 13.72 0.32
C GLU A 170 -11.18 14.15 0.93
N ALA A 171 -11.21 14.97 1.99
CA ALA A 171 -10.01 15.37 2.71
C ALA A 171 -9.21 14.15 3.24
N PHE A 172 -9.89 13.17 3.78
CA PHE A 172 -9.23 11.95 4.28
C PHE A 172 -8.60 11.12 3.15
N LYS A 173 -9.21 11.06 1.96
CA LYS A 173 -8.65 10.40 0.78
C LYS A 173 -7.43 11.15 0.26
N GLU A 174 -7.49 12.48 0.23
CA GLU A 174 -6.38 13.34 -0.20
C GLU A 174 -5.15 13.15 0.69
N ILE A 175 -5.32 13.20 2.02
CA ILE A 175 -4.25 12.92 2.97
C ILE A 175 -3.66 11.51 2.79
N LYS A 176 -4.51 10.49 2.63
CA LYS A 176 -4.02 9.13 2.39
C LYS A 176 -3.22 9.00 1.10
N LYS A 177 -3.62 9.72 0.07
CA LYS A 177 -2.90 9.74 -1.20
C LYS A 177 -1.52 10.39 -1.02
N GLU A 178 -1.46 11.55 -0.38
CA GLU A 178 -0.19 12.23 -0.07
C GLU A 178 0.74 11.36 0.79
N GLU A 179 0.23 10.74 1.86
CA GLU A 179 1.01 9.82 2.71
C GLU A 179 1.58 8.64 1.91
N ASN A 180 0.78 8.07 1.01
CA ASN A 180 1.23 6.96 0.15
C ASN A 180 2.29 7.43 -0.85
N GLU A 181 2.12 8.60 -1.48
CA GLU A 181 3.10 9.17 -2.41
C GLU A 181 4.44 9.44 -1.71
N VAL A 182 4.40 10.01 -0.51
CA VAL A 182 5.62 10.22 0.31
C VAL A 182 6.29 8.90 0.64
N LYS A 183 5.51 7.89 1.07
CA LYS A 183 6.04 6.56 1.38
C LYS A 183 6.70 5.90 0.16
N ILE A 184 6.04 5.94 -0.99
CA ILE A 184 6.57 5.43 -2.26
C ILE A 184 7.88 6.13 -2.63
N ASN A 185 7.94 7.45 -2.49
CA ASN A 185 9.15 8.20 -2.81
C ASN A 185 10.32 7.85 -1.87
N ILE A 186 10.06 7.70 -0.57
CA ILE A 186 11.07 7.25 0.40
C ILE A 186 11.56 5.84 0.05
N GLU A 187 10.67 4.91 -0.26
CA GLU A 187 11.04 3.54 -0.66
C GLU A 187 11.87 3.53 -1.95
N LYS A 188 11.54 4.40 -2.93
CA LYS A 188 12.32 4.57 -4.17
C LYS A 188 13.74 5.12 -3.91
N GLU A 189 13.88 6.10 -3.04
CA GLU A 189 15.20 6.65 -2.70
C GLU A 189 16.06 5.64 -1.92
N ILE A 190 15.48 4.92 -0.95
CA ILE A 190 16.17 3.83 -0.25
C ILE A 190 16.63 2.76 -1.25
N ARG A 191 15.76 2.38 -2.20
CA ARG A 191 16.08 1.40 -3.23
C ARG A 191 17.22 1.87 -4.12
N LYS A 192 17.23 3.14 -4.56
CA LYS A 192 18.36 3.71 -5.33
C LYS A 192 19.67 3.66 -4.54
N GLN A 193 19.63 4.00 -3.25
CA GLN A 193 20.83 3.95 -2.42
C GLN A 193 21.36 2.52 -2.27
N VAL A 194 20.49 1.52 -2.08
CA VAL A 194 20.87 0.10 -2.02
C VAL A 194 21.51 -0.36 -3.33
N ILE A 195 20.97 0.07 -4.49
CA ILE A 195 21.53 -0.24 -5.81
C ILE A 195 22.93 0.38 -5.94
N GLU A 196 23.10 1.66 -5.59
CA GLU A 196 24.39 2.35 -5.69
C GLU A 196 25.44 1.68 -4.79
N ASP A 197 25.08 1.34 -3.54
CA ASP A 197 25.97 0.66 -2.59
C ASP A 197 26.39 -0.76 -3.03
N SER A 198 25.58 -1.40 -3.90
CA SER A 198 25.85 -2.74 -4.44
C SER A 198 26.41 -2.75 -5.85
N LYS A 199 26.49 -1.59 -6.52
CA LYS A 199 26.78 -1.46 -7.94
C LYS A 199 28.10 -2.13 -8.36
N ASP A 200 29.15 -2.03 -7.56
CA ASP A 200 30.44 -2.60 -7.84
C ASP A 200 30.61 -4.05 -7.34
N LYS A 201 29.65 -4.56 -6.53
CA LYS A 201 29.74 -5.89 -5.93
C LYS A 201 29.07 -6.98 -6.77
N ILE A 202 28.02 -6.62 -7.53
CA ILE A 202 27.28 -7.57 -8.34
C ILE A 202 27.76 -7.45 -9.79
N ILE A 203 28.40 -8.50 -10.29
CA ILE A 203 28.87 -8.59 -11.67
C ILE A 203 27.90 -9.51 -12.43
N SER A 204 27.51 -9.09 -13.64
CA SER A 204 26.73 -9.94 -14.55
C SER A 204 27.54 -11.19 -14.90
N ASN A 205 26.92 -12.37 -14.77
CA ASN A 205 27.63 -13.62 -15.02
C ASN A 205 26.71 -14.75 -15.51
N VAL A 206 27.32 -15.70 -16.22
CA VAL A 206 26.70 -16.92 -16.70
C VAL A 206 27.43 -18.11 -16.12
N PHE A 207 26.69 -19.03 -15.53
CA PHE A 207 27.23 -20.23 -14.88
C PHE A 207 26.82 -21.48 -15.65
N ASN A 208 27.76 -22.41 -15.83
CA ASN A 208 27.43 -23.74 -16.32
C ASN A 208 27.32 -24.71 -15.14
N GLY A 209 26.18 -25.32 -14.96
CA GLY A 209 25.99 -26.29 -13.87
C GLY A 209 24.54 -26.50 -13.46
N ASN A 210 24.37 -27.23 -12.38
CA ASN A 210 23.08 -27.50 -11.77
C ASN A 210 22.57 -26.26 -11.02
N SER A 211 21.38 -25.77 -11.37
CA SER A 211 20.77 -24.61 -10.75
C SER A 211 20.63 -24.74 -9.23
N LEU A 212 20.31 -25.93 -8.73
CA LEU A 212 20.21 -26.18 -7.28
C LEU A 212 21.50 -25.91 -6.51
N GLU A 213 22.66 -26.17 -7.13
CA GLU A 213 23.97 -25.93 -6.53
C GLU A 213 24.40 -24.47 -6.74
N MET A 214 24.17 -23.94 -7.96
CA MET A 214 24.62 -22.59 -8.31
C MET A 214 23.89 -21.50 -7.54
N ILE A 215 22.60 -21.68 -7.22
CA ILE A 215 21.81 -20.72 -6.44
C ILE A 215 22.39 -20.51 -5.03
N ASP A 216 23.02 -21.51 -4.44
CA ASP A 216 23.63 -21.37 -3.12
C ASP A 216 24.76 -20.32 -3.10
N ASN A 217 25.42 -20.11 -4.22
CA ASN A 217 26.50 -19.13 -4.40
C ASN A 217 26.00 -17.69 -4.60
N ILE A 218 24.67 -17.45 -4.66
CA ILE A 218 24.12 -16.10 -4.74
C ILE A 218 24.30 -15.43 -3.36
N ASP A 219 25.09 -14.36 -3.31
CA ASP A 219 25.40 -13.56 -2.12
C ASP A 219 24.71 -12.20 -2.07
N PHE A 220 23.83 -11.91 -3.06
CA PHE A 220 23.03 -10.71 -3.15
C PHE A 220 21.53 -11.00 -3.02
N LYS A 221 20.72 -9.95 -2.79
CA LYS A 221 19.26 -10.06 -2.77
C LYS A 221 18.70 -9.98 -4.18
N ILE A 222 17.89 -11.00 -4.55
CA ILE A 222 17.28 -11.11 -5.86
C ILE A 222 16.04 -10.20 -5.91
N LYS A 223 15.98 -9.32 -6.92
CA LYS A 223 14.82 -8.45 -7.15
C LYS A 223 13.82 -9.02 -8.15
N CYS A 224 14.30 -9.69 -9.17
CA CYS A 224 13.47 -10.25 -10.22
C CYS A 224 14.01 -11.60 -10.67
N VAL A 225 13.13 -12.59 -10.73
CA VAL A 225 13.37 -13.87 -11.39
C VAL A 225 12.52 -13.92 -12.65
N ILE A 226 13.13 -14.23 -13.80
CA ILE A 226 12.41 -14.51 -15.06
C ILE A 226 12.93 -15.83 -15.58
N THR A 227 12.07 -16.82 -15.78
CA THR A 227 12.54 -18.16 -16.08
C THR A 227 11.53 -19.00 -16.85
N ASP A 228 12.05 -19.96 -17.63
CA ASP A 228 11.32 -20.93 -18.42
C ASP A 228 11.80 -22.34 -18.04
N PRO A 229 11.28 -22.91 -16.92
CA PRO A 229 11.77 -24.20 -16.41
C PRO A 229 11.36 -25.38 -17.30
N PRO A 230 12.02 -26.54 -17.19
CA PRO A 230 11.59 -27.77 -17.86
C PRO A 230 10.21 -28.23 -17.33
N TYR A 231 9.30 -28.66 -18.21
CA TYR A 231 7.90 -28.94 -17.85
C TYR A 231 7.57 -30.43 -17.75
N GLY A 232 8.50 -31.32 -17.98
CA GLY A 232 8.24 -32.75 -18.04
C GLY A 232 7.46 -33.17 -19.29
N MET A 233 7.54 -32.39 -20.36
CA MET A 233 6.74 -32.66 -21.60
C MET A 233 7.43 -33.59 -22.59
N ASN A 234 8.64 -34.07 -22.28
CA ASN A 234 9.45 -34.90 -23.19
C ASN A 234 9.47 -34.35 -24.62
N TYR A 235 9.78 -33.04 -24.75
CA TYR A 235 9.64 -32.28 -25.99
C TYR A 235 10.64 -32.78 -27.04
N ILE A 236 10.19 -33.69 -27.89
CA ILE A 236 10.91 -34.13 -29.09
C ILE A 236 10.43 -33.30 -30.28
N SER A 237 11.26 -32.34 -30.68
CA SER A 237 10.95 -31.52 -31.88
C SER A 237 10.95 -32.39 -33.14
N ASN A 238 9.80 -32.55 -33.80
CA ASN A 238 9.70 -33.22 -35.08
C ASN A 238 10.46 -32.52 -36.23
N ARG A 239 11.02 -31.34 -35.96
CA ARG A 239 11.81 -30.55 -36.94
C ARG A 239 13.33 -30.69 -36.76
N ARG A 240 13.79 -31.42 -35.74
CA ARG A 240 15.23 -31.66 -35.53
C ARG A 240 15.71 -32.72 -36.54
N THR A 241 16.93 -32.53 -37.06
CA THR A 241 17.65 -33.56 -37.81
C THR A 241 17.82 -34.81 -36.95
N ALA A 242 17.93 -36.00 -37.55
CA ALA A 242 18.02 -37.27 -36.80
C ALA A 242 19.10 -37.29 -35.72
N SER A 243 20.23 -36.61 -35.94
CA SER A 243 21.33 -36.46 -34.94
C SER A 243 21.02 -35.59 -33.73
N LEU A 244 19.98 -34.76 -33.80
CA LEU A 244 19.55 -33.86 -32.72
C LEU A 244 18.28 -34.37 -32.02
N LYS A 245 17.63 -35.40 -32.55
CA LYS A 245 16.40 -35.99 -31.98
C LYS A 245 16.68 -36.75 -30.68
N ASP A 246 17.89 -37.25 -30.48
CA ASP A 246 18.27 -38.03 -29.29
C ASP A 246 18.67 -37.16 -28.10
N LYS A 247 18.89 -35.85 -28.31
CA LYS A 247 19.13 -34.89 -27.21
C LYS A 247 17.81 -34.28 -26.74
N GLY A 248 17.06 -35.01 -25.88
CA GLY A 248 15.97 -34.42 -25.10
C GLY A 248 16.45 -33.32 -24.18
N ILE A 249 15.54 -32.46 -23.69
CA ILE A 249 15.83 -31.54 -22.60
C ILE A 249 16.07 -32.40 -21.37
N GLU A 250 17.25 -32.30 -20.75
CA GLU A 250 17.57 -33.07 -19.54
C GLU A 250 16.63 -32.64 -18.40
N ASN A 251 16.10 -33.60 -17.66
CA ASN A 251 15.05 -33.46 -16.65
C ASN A 251 13.62 -33.11 -17.19
N ASP A 252 13.37 -33.23 -18.49
CA ASP A 252 12.04 -33.06 -19.09
C ASP A 252 11.35 -34.42 -19.43
N LYS A 253 11.83 -35.52 -18.79
CA LYS A 253 11.41 -36.89 -19.12
C LYS A 253 10.07 -37.30 -18.52
N ASP A 254 9.79 -36.83 -17.31
CA ASP A 254 8.52 -37.03 -16.64
C ASP A 254 8.13 -35.78 -15.81
N ILE A 255 6.83 -35.64 -15.60
CA ILE A 255 6.26 -34.45 -14.99
C ILE A 255 6.62 -34.33 -13.50
N ASP A 256 6.68 -35.46 -12.78
CA ASP A 256 6.91 -35.46 -11.32
C ASP A 256 8.34 -35.00 -11.01
N THR A 257 9.33 -35.55 -11.74
CA THR A 257 10.74 -35.12 -11.60
C THR A 257 10.92 -33.65 -11.96
N ALA A 258 10.24 -33.16 -12.99
CA ALA A 258 10.32 -31.76 -13.38
C ALA A 258 9.69 -30.84 -12.33
N MET A 259 8.53 -31.21 -11.77
CA MET A 259 7.87 -30.44 -10.72
C MET A 259 8.66 -30.42 -9.42
N ASP A 260 9.29 -31.52 -9.01
CA ASP A 260 10.19 -31.60 -7.87
C ASP A 260 11.41 -30.67 -8.04
N LEU A 261 12.03 -30.68 -9.22
CA LEU A 261 13.13 -29.78 -9.54
C LEU A 261 12.68 -28.32 -9.42
N ILE A 262 11.57 -27.95 -10.01
CA ILE A 262 11.00 -26.60 -9.98
C ILE A 262 10.71 -26.18 -8.52
N LYS A 263 10.06 -27.04 -7.73
CA LYS A 263 9.78 -26.78 -6.32
C LYS A 263 11.05 -26.49 -5.52
N ASN A 264 12.08 -27.31 -5.69
CA ASN A 264 13.35 -27.16 -4.98
C ASN A 264 14.09 -25.88 -5.40
N VAL A 265 14.15 -25.58 -6.71
CA VAL A 265 14.78 -24.37 -7.24
C VAL A 265 14.05 -23.11 -6.74
N PHE A 266 12.72 -23.08 -6.84
CA PHE A 266 11.93 -21.93 -6.41
C PHE A 266 11.96 -21.73 -4.89
N THR A 267 12.05 -22.81 -4.09
CA THR A 267 12.23 -22.72 -2.64
C THR A 267 13.56 -22.03 -2.30
N LYS A 268 14.65 -22.42 -2.95
CA LYS A 268 15.97 -21.80 -2.74
C LYS A 268 15.96 -20.33 -3.21
N LEU A 269 15.40 -20.04 -4.39
CA LEU A 269 15.27 -18.67 -4.89
C LEU A 269 14.46 -17.81 -3.95
N TYR A 270 13.33 -18.29 -3.43
CA TYR A 270 12.51 -17.56 -2.47
C TYR A 270 13.30 -17.14 -1.23
N GLY A 271 14.19 -18.01 -0.73
CA GLY A 271 15.09 -17.69 0.38
C GLY A 271 16.08 -16.56 0.07
N LYS A 272 16.55 -16.46 -1.19
CA LYS A 272 17.49 -15.45 -1.67
C LYS A 272 16.79 -14.16 -2.16
N MET A 273 15.50 -14.23 -2.49
CA MET A 273 14.73 -13.07 -2.96
C MET A 273 14.54 -12.04 -1.86
N ASP A 274 14.62 -10.77 -2.26
CA ASP A 274 14.33 -9.63 -1.38
C ASP A 274 12.83 -9.56 -1.01
N VAL A 275 12.50 -8.82 0.02
CA VAL A 275 11.11 -8.43 0.30
C VAL A 275 10.66 -7.48 -0.82
N ASN A 276 9.44 -7.66 -1.33
CA ASN A 276 8.90 -6.89 -2.45
C ASN A 276 9.63 -7.16 -3.78
N SER A 277 9.91 -8.42 -4.06
CA SER A 277 10.51 -8.93 -5.30
C SER A 277 9.54 -9.77 -6.11
N GLY A 278 9.76 -9.91 -7.41
CA GLY A 278 8.86 -10.60 -8.34
C GLY A 278 9.48 -11.78 -9.06
N LEU A 279 8.63 -12.72 -9.45
CA LEU A 279 8.95 -13.88 -10.27
C LEU A 279 7.99 -13.91 -11.46
N PHE A 280 8.53 -14.07 -12.67
CA PHE A 280 7.83 -14.38 -13.89
C PHE A 280 8.24 -15.79 -14.36
N CYS A 281 7.30 -16.73 -14.34
CA CYS A 281 7.54 -18.10 -14.76
C CYS A 281 6.74 -18.39 -16.04
N PHE A 282 7.45 -18.63 -17.14
CA PHE A 282 6.83 -19.12 -18.37
C PHE A 282 6.35 -20.54 -18.15
N ILE A 283 5.18 -20.88 -18.66
CA ILE A 283 4.55 -22.18 -18.45
C ILE A 283 3.56 -22.54 -19.56
N GLY A 284 3.47 -23.83 -19.88
CA GLY A 284 2.39 -24.36 -20.69
C GLY A 284 1.08 -24.42 -19.91
N TRP A 285 -0.04 -24.21 -20.59
CA TRP A 285 -1.36 -24.16 -19.96
C TRP A 285 -1.74 -25.44 -19.17
N LYS A 286 -1.18 -26.60 -19.53
CA LYS A 286 -1.44 -27.87 -18.85
C LYS A 286 -0.84 -27.93 -17.44
N GLN A 287 0.29 -27.28 -17.23
CA GLN A 287 1.05 -27.29 -15.97
C GLN A 287 0.76 -26.06 -15.10
N GLU A 288 -0.07 -25.13 -15.58
CA GLU A 288 -0.33 -23.85 -14.90
C GLU A 288 -0.78 -24.06 -13.44
N ASN A 289 -1.75 -24.94 -13.20
CA ASN A 289 -2.26 -25.18 -11.85
C ASN A 289 -1.20 -25.78 -10.92
N TYR A 290 -0.35 -26.70 -11.41
CA TYR A 290 0.74 -27.29 -10.61
C TYR A 290 1.76 -26.24 -10.18
N ILE A 291 2.13 -25.33 -11.08
CA ILE A 291 3.09 -24.25 -10.75
C ILE A 291 2.46 -23.26 -9.79
N ILE A 292 1.19 -22.90 -9.94
CA ILE A 292 0.49 -22.02 -8.98
C ILE A 292 0.52 -22.64 -7.58
N GLU A 293 0.14 -23.91 -7.45
CA GLU A 293 0.14 -24.64 -6.17
C GLU A 293 1.54 -24.68 -5.54
N ILE A 294 2.58 -25.02 -6.32
CA ILE A 294 3.97 -25.00 -5.86
C ILE A 294 4.39 -23.62 -5.33
N LEU A 295 4.07 -22.55 -6.07
CA LEU A 295 4.44 -21.19 -5.69
C LEU A 295 3.71 -20.73 -4.43
N GLU A 296 2.43 -21.05 -4.28
CA GLU A 296 1.63 -20.74 -3.09
C GLU A 296 2.14 -21.50 -1.87
N ASP A 297 2.47 -22.80 -2.00
CA ASP A 297 3.08 -23.62 -0.95
C ASP A 297 4.41 -23.04 -0.44
N ILE A 298 5.23 -22.48 -1.33
CA ILE A 298 6.50 -21.83 -0.97
C ILE A 298 6.27 -20.50 -0.26
N GLY A 299 5.12 -19.85 -0.46
CA GLY A 299 4.76 -18.56 0.15
C GLY A 299 4.75 -17.38 -0.81
N PHE A 300 4.77 -17.60 -2.11
CA PHE A 300 4.56 -16.54 -3.10
C PHE A 300 3.08 -16.09 -3.14
N ASN A 301 2.88 -14.81 -3.44
CA ASN A 301 1.55 -14.28 -3.74
C ASN A 301 1.35 -14.29 -5.26
N ILE A 302 0.45 -15.09 -5.77
CA ILE A 302 0.09 -15.10 -7.19
C ILE A 302 -0.66 -13.80 -7.52
N LYS A 303 -0.24 -13.10 -8.56
CA LYS A 303 -0.82 -11.82 -9.00
C LYS A 303 -1.60 -11.94 -10.29
N ASN A 304 -0.98 -12.51 -11.33
CA ASN A 304 -1.59 -12.67 -12.64
C ASN A 304 -1.12 -13.97 -13.29
N SER A 305 -1.96 -14.51 -14.15
CA SER A 305 -1.57 -15.41 -15.23
C SER A 305 -1.60 -14.61 -16.53
N ILE A 306 -0.45 -14.05 -16.91
CA ILE A 306 -0.28 -13.21 -18.09
C ILE A 306 -0.33 -14.08 -19.33
N VAL A 307 -1.04 -13.65 -20.36
CA VAL A 307 -1.11 -14.32 -21.66
C VAL A 307 -0.07 -13.72 -22.59
N TRP A 308 0.89 -14.53 -23.03
CA TRP A 308 1.74 -14.15 -24.15
C TRP A 308 1.10 -14.63 -25.46
N ASN A 309 0.56 -13.69 -26.25
CA ASN A 309 0.02 -13.94 -27.57
C ASN A 309 1.16 -14.01 -28.60
N LYS A 310 1.36 -15.19 -29.21
CA LYS A 310 2.46 -15.43 -30.16
C LYS A 310 2.18 -14.92 -31.59
N ASN A 311 0.99 -14.38 -31.83
CA ASN A 311 0.49 -13.96 -33.15
C ASN A 311 0.40 -15.06 -34.22
N ASN A 312 1.13 -16.16 -34.08
CA ASN A 312 1.07 -17.35 -34.91
C ASN A 312 0.57 -18.54 -34.10
N HIS A 313 -0.25 -19.39 -34.67
CA HIS A 313 -0.67 -20.63 -34.04
C HIS A 313 0.27 -21.78 -34.38
N GLY A 314 0.50 -22.67 -33.42
CA GLY A 314 1.15 -23.96 -33.65
C GLY A 314 0.24 -24.94 -34.37
N THR A 315 0.81 -26.03 -34.91
CA THR A 315 0.03 -27.09 -35.56
C THR A 315 -0.80 -27.90 -34.59
N GLY A 316 -0.33 -28.10 -33.34
CA GLY A 316 -1.05 -28.83 -32.30
C GLY A 316 -1.59 -30.20 -32.77
N ASP A 317 -2.65 -30.65 -32.12
CA ASP A 317 -3.51 -31.73 -32.60
C ASP A 317 -4.47 -31.16 -33.65
N LEU A 318 -4.36 -31.66 -34.89
CA LEU A 318 -5.07 -31.11 -36.03
C LEU A 318 -6.56 -31.49 -36.09
N ILE A 319 -7.00 -32.41 -35.23
CA ILE A 319 -8.34 -33.03 -35.33
C ILE A 319 -9.19 -32.72 -34.08
N TYR A 320 -8.60 -32.82 -32.87
CA TYR A 320 -9.37 -32.86 -31.63
C TYR A 320 -9.15 -31.66 -30.72
N SER A 321 -8.27 -30.70 -31.06
CA SER A 321 -8.01 -29.52 -30.23
C SER A 321 -7.86 -28.24 -31.03
N PHE A 322 -8.07 -27.12 -30.33
CA PHE A 322 -7.77 -25.80 -30.90
C PHE A 322 -6.26 -25.61 -31.08
N ALA A 323 -5.87 -24.91 -32.15
CA ALA A 323 -4.47 -24.59 -32.40
C ALA A 323 -3.92 -23.64 -31.32
N PRO A 324 -2.83 -24.00 -30.60
CA PRO A 324 -2.29 -23.16 -29.52
C PRO A 324 -1.64 -21.89 -30.11
N LYS A 325 -2.12 -20.73 -29.66
CA LYS A 325 -1.65 -19.43 -30.12
C LYS A 325 -0.96 -18.62 -28.98
N HIS A 326 -0.99 -19.11 -27.77
CA HIS A 326 -0.44 -18.41 -26.62
C HIS A 326 0.35 -19.33 -25.70
N GLU A 327 1.19 -18.72 -24.86
CA GLU A 327 1.75 -19.29 -23.64
C GLU A 327 1.31 -18.47 -22.43
N ARG A 328 1.50 -19.03 -21.24
CA ARG A 328 1.20 -18.37 -19.97
C ARG A 328 2.49 -17.93 -19.28
N ILE A 329 2.40 -16.84 -18.53
CA ILE A 329 3.47 -16.37 -17.68
C ILE A 329 2.86 -16.10 -16.30
N ILE A 330 3.20 -16.93 -15.32
CA ILE A 330 2.76 -16.71 -13.95
C ILE A 330 3.56 -15.55 -13.37
N TYR A 331 2.88 -14.48 -12.98
CA TYR A 331 3.45 -13.41 -12.18
C TYR A 331 3.15 -13.63 -10.71
N ALA A 332 4.19 -13.85 -9.92
CA ALA A 332 4.12 -14.08 -8.49
C ALA A 332 5.07 -13.14 -7.73
N THR A 333 4.77 -12.83 -6.47
CA THR A 333 5.57 -11.89 -5.69
C THR A 333 5.88 -12.40 -4.30
N LYS A 334 7.06 -12.07 -3.79
CA LYS A 334 7.40 -12.12 -2.37
C LYS A 334 7.13 -10.75 -1.77
N GLY A 335 6.06 -10.62 -0.98
CA GLY A 335 5.61 -9.33 -0.44
C GLY A 335 4.79 -8.52 -1.45
N LYS A 336 4.88 -7.18 -1.36
CA LYS A 336 4.11 -6.24 -2.19
C LYS A 336 5.04 -5.56 -3.19
N VAL A 337 4.95 -5.94 -4.46
CA VAL A 337 5.70 -5.30 -5.54
C VAL A 337 4.85 -4.21 -6.17
N GLU A 338 5.37 -3.02 -6.23
CA GLU A 338 4.78 -1.92 -6.99
C GLU A 338 5.29 -1.97 -8.43
N LEU A 339 4.37 -1.89 -9.38
CA LEU A 339 4.73 -1.88 -10.79
C LEU A 339 5.21 -0.47 -11.19
N ASN A 340 6.35 -0.39 -11.88
CA ASN A 340 6.83 0.85 -12.47
C ASN A 340 5.88 1.35 -13.56
N TYR A 341 5.26 0.40 -14.28
CA TYR A 341 4.24 0.64 -15.28
C TYR A 341 3.22 -0.52 -15.30
N ARG A 342 1.93 -0.18 -15.36
CA ARG A 342 0.85 -1.18 -15.41
C ARG A 342 0.57 -1.56 -16.85
N TYR A 343 1.14 -2.69 -17.29
CA TYR A 343 0.86 -3.29 -18.57
C TYR A 343 -0.47 -4.08 -18.55
N PRO A 344 -1.11 -4.31 -19.71
CA PRO A 344 -2.21 -5.26 -19.80
C PRO A 344 -1.71 -6.68 -19.51
N ASP A 345 -2.63 -7.57 -19.13
CA ASP A 345 -2.34 -8.99 -18.84
C ASP A 345 -2.32 -9.88 -20.10
N VAL A 346 -2.56 -9.31 -21.28
CA VAL A 346 -2.32 -9.93 -22.59
C VAL A 346 -1.22 -9.14 -23.27
N LEU A 347 -0.07 -9.78 -23.48
CA LEU A 347 1.11 -9.19 -24.12
C LEU A 347 1.32 -9.81 -25.50
N ASP A 348 1.45 -8.95 -26.49
CA ASP A 348 1.83 -9.39 -27.83
C ASP A 348 3.36 -9.50 -27.92
N GLY A 349 3.83 -10.61 -28.44
CA GLY A 349 5.24 -10.82 -28.72
C GLY A 349 5.36 -11.59 -30.02
N ASN A 350 5.93 -10.99 -31.05
CA ASN A 350 6.19 -11.72 -32.27
C ASN A 350 7.22 -12.82 -31.99
N ASP A 351 6.80 -14.06 -32.24
CA ASP A 351 7.70 -15.20 -32.30
C ASP A 351 8.54 -15.02 -33.60
N PHE A 352 9.47 -14.04 -33.57
CA PHE A 352 10.49 -14.00 -34.60
C PHE A 352 11.32 -15.25 -34.40
N ARG A 353 11.09 -16.22 -35.28
CA ARG A 353 11.87 -17.44 -35.35
C ARG A 353 13.33 -17.07 -35.64
N THR A 354 14.02 -16.73 -34.57
CA THR A 354 15.47 -16.79 -34.53
C THR A 354 15.86 -18.25 -34.76
N ASN A 355 17.10 -18.51 -35.02
CA ASN A 355 17.62 -19.84 -35.38
C ASN A 355 17.29 -20.96 -34.37
N HIS A 356 16.56 -20.64 -33.28
CA HIS A 356 16.16 -21.61 -32.26
C HIS A 356 14.66 -21.52 -31.86
N PRO A 357 13.93 -22.66 -31.84
CA PRO A 357 12.48 -22.70 -31.66
C PRO A 357 11.97 -22.39 -30.24
N THR A 358 12.86 -22.30 -29.22
CA THR A 358 12.48 -22.06 -27.81
C THR A 358 12.92 -20.70 -27.28
N GLN A 359 13.51 -19.85 -28.12
CA GLN A 359 13.97 -18.51 -27.70
C GLN A 359 12.77 -17.61 -27.42
N LYS A 360 12.72 -16.98 -26.24
CA LYS A 360 11.69 -16.01 -25.89
C LYS A 360 11.98 -14.65 -26.54
N PRO A 361 10.94 -13.90 -26.98
CA PRO A 361 11.12 -12.58 -27.58
C PRO A 361 11.76 -11.59 -26.61
N ILE A 362 12.82 -10.91 -27.06
CA ILE A 362 13.55 -9.96 -26.22
C ILE A 362 12.66 -8.81 -25.74
N ASP A 363 11.81 -8.25 -26.60
CA ASP A 363 10.92 -7.15 -26.25
C ASP A 363 9.87 -7.54 -25.18
N LEU A 364 9.36 -8.78 -25.22
CA LEU A 364 8.50 -9.32 -24.19
C LEU A 364 9.24 -9.38 -22.84
N LEU A 365 10.45 -9.92 -22.84
CA LEU A 365 11.29 -10.01 -21.63
C LEU A 365 11.63 -8.62 -21.08
N LYS A 366 11.97 -7.65 -21.95
CA LYS A 366 12.20 -6.25 -21.55
C LYS A 366 10.96 -5.62 -20.91
N THR A 367 9.78 -5.92 -21.42
CA THR A 367 8.50 -5.47 -20.82
C THR A 367 8.35 -6.00 -19.39
N LEU A 368 8.61 -7.30 -19.16
CA LEU A 368 8.55 -7.91 -17.83
C LEU A 368 9.63 -7.32 -16.90
N ILE A 369 10.85 -7.20 -17.36
CA ILE A 369 11.97 -6.61 -16.61
C ILE A 369 11.64 -5.19 -16.18
N ASN A 370 11.24 -4.33 -17.11
CA ASN A 370 10.96 -2.92 -16.85
C ASN A 370 9.74 -2.70 -15.95
N SER A 371 8.82 -3.69 -15.90
CA SER A 371 7.62 -3.55 -15.07
C SER A 371 7.90 -3.49 -13.57
N ILE A 372 8.96 -4.14 -13.07
CA ILE A 372 9.24 -4.26 -11.63
C ILE A 372 10.67 -3.94 -11.21
N THR A 373 11.57 -3.69 -12.17
CA THR A 373 12.98 -3.42 -11.87
C THR A 373 13.43 -2.02 -12.28
N MET A 374 14.45 -1.52 -11.61
CA MET A 374 15.22 -0.33 -11.98
C MET A 374 16.52 -0.72 -12.68
N GLU A 375 17.20 0.26 -13.31
CA GLU A 375 18.54 0.06 -13.86
C GLU A 375 19.52 -0.42 -12.77
N ASP A 376 20.53 -1.18 -13.16
CA ASP A 376 21.53 -1.83 -12.31
C ASP A 376 20.99 -2.93 -11.37
N GLU A 377 19.69 -3.18 -11.30
CA GLU A 377 19.14 -4.34 -10.55
C GLU A 377 19.41 -5.65 -11.31
N THR A 378 19.49 -6.74 -10.56
CA THR A 378 19.86 -8.04 -11.11
C THR A 378 18.65 -8.89 -11.46
N ILE A 379 18.64 -9.42 -12.69
CA ILE A 379 17.69 -10.41 -13.17
C ILE A 379 18.30 -11.79 -13.01
N VAL A 380 17.57 -12.73 -12.41
CA VAL A 380 18.02 -14.10 -12.19
C VAL A 380 17.22 -15.05 -13.07
N ASP A 381 17.92 -15.90 -13.82
CA ASP A 381 17.31 -16.99 -14.60
C ASP A 381 18.08 -18.31 -14.33
N PRO A 382 17.49 -19.23 -13.54
CA PRO A 382 18.14 -20.49 -13.23
C PRO A 382 18.07 -21.53 -14.35
N PHE A 383 17.31 -21.25 -15.44
CA PHE A 383 17.13 -22.13 -16.59
C PHE A 383 17.30 -21.32 -17.89
N ALA A 384 18.50 -20.76 -18.08
CA ALA A 384 18.74 -19.70 -19.06
C ALA A 384 18.59 -20.09 -20.53
N GLY A 385 18.65 -21.39 -20.85
CA GLY A 385 18.47 -21.91 -22.21
C GLY A 385 19.42 -21.26 -23.20
N HIS A 386 18.91 -20.37 -24.03
CA HIS A 386 19.70 -19.63 -25.05
C HIS A 386 20.08 -18.21 -24.62
N GLY A 387 19.82 -17.83 -23.36
CA GLY A 387 20.24 -16.55 -22.80
C GLY A 387 19.39 -15.34 -23.17
N SER A 388 18.18 -15.53 -23.67
CA SER A 388 17.28 -14.42 -24.01
C SER A 388 17.06 -13.45 -22.83
N THR A 389 16.93 -14.00 -21.62
CA THR A 389 16.78 -13.22 -20.39
C THR A 389 18.00 -12.33 -20.14
N GLY A 390 19.21 -12.83 -20.36
CA GLY A 390 20.44 -12.07 -20.22
C GLY A 390 20.56 -10.94 -21.25
N ILE A 391 20.22 -11.21 -22.52
CA ILE A 391 20.21 -10.20 -23.58
C ILE A 391 19.21 -9.09 -23.23
N ALA A 392 17.98 -9.45 -22.83
CA ALA A 392 16.96 -8.49 -22.46
C ALA A 392 17.38 -7.66 -21.23
N ALA A 393 18.02 -8.27 -20.24
CA ALA A 393 18.55 -7.58 -19.07
C ALA A 393 19.66 -6.57 -19.47
N LYS A 394 20.63 -7.00 -20.25
CA LYS A 394 21.72 -6.14 -20.76
C LYS A 394 21.20 -4.95 -21.57
N GLU A 395 20.28 -5.19 -22.51
CA GLU A 395 19.66 -4.12 -23.31
C GLU A 395 18.76 -3.17 -22.50
N SER A 396 18.37 -3.58 -21.31
CA SER A 396 17.58 -2.78 -20.38
C SER A 396 18.42 -2.13 -19.27
N ASN A 397 19.76 -2.14 -19.36
CA ASN A 397 20.69 -1.65 -18.34
C ASN A 397 20.50 -2.37 -16.98
N ARG A 398 20.20 -3.67 -17.01
CA ARG A 398 20.12 -4.51 -15.81
C ARG A 398 21.27 -5.49 -15.80
N LYS A 399 21.67 -5.88 -14.59
CA LYS A 399 22.62 -6.98 -14.40
C LYS A 399 21.89 -8.31 -14.55
N TYR A 400 22.63 -9.37 -14.80
CA TYR A 400 22.06 -10.71 -14.91
C TYR A 400 22.88 -11.75 -14.17
N TRP A 401 22.21 -12.75 -13.64
CA TRP A 401 22.75 -14.00 -13.13
C TRP A 401 22.01 -15.13 -13.84
N LEU A 402 22.71 -15.86 -14.69
CA LEU A 402 22.16 -16.91 -15.53
C LEU A 402 22.80 -18.24 -15.21
N CYS A 403 22.01 -19.31 -15.13
CA CYS A 403 22.49 -20.65 -14.99
C CYS A 403 21.97 -21.53 -16.11
N GLU A 404 22.87 -22.28 -16.77
CA GLU A 404 22.52 -23.22 -17.82
C GLU A 404 23.26 -24.53 -17.62
N PHE A 405 22.52 -25.64 -17.65
CA PHE A 405 23.07 -26.97 -17.43
C PHE A 405 23.80 -27.51 -18.67
N ASP A 406 23.22 -27.32 -19.86
CA ASP A 406 23.82 -27.76 -21.12
C ASP A 406 25.04 -26.89 -21.49
N TYR A 407 26.19 -27.52 -21.66
CA TYR A 407 27.44 -26.82 -21.95
C TYR A 407 27.43 -26.09 -23.30
N GLU A 408 26.77 -26.64 -24.31
CA GLU A 408 26.69 -26.03 -25.64
C GLU A 408 25.85 -24.76 -25.59
N ASN A 409 24.70 -24.80 -24.89
CA ASN A 409 23.87 -23.64 -24.65
C ASN A 409 24.62 -22.57 -23.82
N TYR A 410 25.33 -22.98 -22.76
CA TYR A 410 26.18 -22.10 -21.99
C TYR A 410 27.21 -21.34 -22.86
N CYS A 411 27.93 -22.05 -23.73
CA CYS A 411 28.87 -21.43 -24.66
C CYS A 411 28.21 -20.45 -25.63
N ASN A 412 26.98 -20.78 -26.08
CA ASN A 412 26.20 -19.91 -26.95
C ASN A 412 25.73 -18.64 -26.22
N ILE A 413 25.33 -18.75 -24.96
CA ILE A 413 24.99 -17.61 -24.12
C ILE A 413 26.17 -16.65 -23.99
N LYS A 414 27.35 -17.18 -23.60
CA LYS A 414 28.58 -16.39 -23.46
C LYS A 414 28.89 -15.64 -24.74
N LYS A 415 28.85 -16.31 -25.89
CA LYS A 415 29.05 -15.70 -27.19
C LYS A 415 28.05 -14.57 -27.51
N ASN A 416 26.76 -14.79 -27.22
CA ASN A 416 25.69 -13.83 -27.49
C ASN A 416 25.77 -12.59 -26.58
N LEU A 417 26.26 -12.74 -25.39
CA LEU A 417 26.43 -11.65 -24.44
C LEU A 417 27.78 -10.95 -24.55
N ASN A 418 28.72 -11.45 -25.40
CA ASN A 418 30.11 -11.01 -25.51
C ASN A 418 30.86 -11.05 -24.15
N ASP A 419 30.59 -12.10 -23.38
CA ASP A 419 31.20 -12.35 -22.06
C ASP A 419 32.41 -13.30 -22.16
#